data_75f78d46705b7871a15156b59ee132ab
#
_entry.id   75f78d46705b7871a15156b59ee132ab
#
_cell.length_a   1.000
_cell.length_b   1.000
_cell.length_c   1.000
_cell.angle_alpha   90.00
_cell.angle_beta   90.00
_cell.angle_gamma   90.00
#
_symmetry.space_group_name_H-M   'P 1'
#
loop_
_entity.id
_entity.type
_entity.pdbx_description
1 polymer ?
#
loop_
_entity_poly.entity_id
_entity_poly.type
_entity_poly.pdbx_seq_one_letter_code
_entity_poly.pdbx_strand_id
1 'polypeptide(L)'
;MRLLSIKYRLLILLTLILGAGFMATSLASYLASRQAIEHGIADQTLPLTGDNIYSEIQKDMLRPVFISSLMAHDTFVRDWILAGENKPEQIVRYLAEVKKKYGAITSFLVSDKSSKYYYAEGTLKSVSPEATRDIWYYRVRAMDNSDYETNA
;
A
#
# COMPACT_ATOMS: atom_id res chain seq x y z
N MET A 1 -18.01 -20.53 -74.42
CA MET A 1 -17.11 -20.17 -73.31
C MET A 1 -15.92 -19.41 -73.87
N ARG A 2 -15.87 -18.07 -73.61
CA ARG A 2 -14.73 -17.24 -74.04
C ARG A 2 -13.51 -17.67 -73.24
N LEU A 3 -12.52 -18.20 -73.93
CA LEU A 3 -11.21 -18.55 -73.34
C LEU A 3 -10.57 -17.22 -72.84
N LEU A 4 -10.58 -16.95 -71.58
CA LEU A 4 -9.85 -15.83 -70.96
C LEU A 4 -8.40 -15.86 -71.47
N SER A 5 -7.90 -14.74 -72.00
CA SER A 5 -6.53 -14.60 -72.47
C SER A 5 -5.55 -15.05 -71.37
N ILE A 6 -4.46 -15.68 -71.72
CA ILE A 6 -3.42 -16.18 -70.81
C ILE A 6 -3.02 -15.11 -69.79
N LYS A 7 -2.98 -13.85 -70.19
CA LYS A 7 -2.69 -12.70 -69.32
C LYS A 7 -3.66 -12.57 -68.14
N TYR A 8 -4.96 -12.74 -68.38
CA TYR A 8 -5.97 -12.66 -67.34
C TYR A 8 -5.94 -13.84 -66.36
N ARG A 9 -5.61 -15.05 -66.87
CA ARG A 9 -5.45 -16.23 -66.01
C ARG A 9 -4.25 -16.09 -65.09
N LEU A 10 -3.14 -15.56 -65.58
CA LEU A 10 -1.93 -15.28 -64.81
C LEU A 10 -2.20 -14.19 -63.75
N LEU A 11 -2.91 -13.16 -64.08
CA LEU A 11 -3.26 -12.05 -63.18
C LEU A 11 -4.18 -12.53 -62.04
N ILE A 12 -5.19 -13.34 -62.36
CA ILE A 12 -6.07 -13.94 -61.34
C ILE A 12 -5.29 -14.87 -60.41
N LEU A 13 -4.41 -15.68 -60.95
CA LEU A 13 -3.61 -16.59 -60.17
C LEU A 13 -2.64 -15.87 -59.24
N LEU A 14 -2.02 -14.81 -59.73
CA LEU A 14 -1.14 -13.96 -58.94
C LEU A 14 -1.90 -13.23 -57.79
N THR A 15 -3.08 -12.66 -58.06
CA THR A 15 -3.89 -12.00 -57.05
C THR A 15 -4.42 -12.99 -56.00
N LEU A 16 -4.76 -14.23 -56.39
CA LEU A 16 -5.20 -15.26 -55.50
C LEU A 16 -4.05 -15.72 -54.53
N ILE A 17 -2.85 -15.89 -55.07
CA ILE A 17 -1.67 -16.27 -54.26
C ILE A 17 -1.32 -15.14 -53.30
N LEU A 18 -1.34 -13.89 -53.77
CA LEU A 18 -1.05 -12.73 -52.93
C LEU A 18 -2.10 -12.56 -51.82
N GLY A 19 -3.39 -12.71 -52.14
CA GLY A 19 -4.48 -12.66 -51.18
C GLY A 19 -4.42 -13.77 -50.14
N ALA A 20 -4.11 -15.01 -50.57
CA ALA A 20 -3.95 -16.14 -49.67
C ALA A 20 -2.74 -15.96 -48.73
N GLY A 21 -1.63 -15.44 -49.23
CA GLY A 21 -0.45 -15.13 -48.43
C GLY A 21 -0.72 -14.04 -47.41
N PHE A 22 -1.41 -12.98 -47.80
CA PHE A 22 -1.80 -11.89 -46.86
C PHE A 22 -2.76 -12.40 -45.78
N MET A 23 -3.72 -13.22 -46.17
CA MET A 23 -4.68 -13.81 -45.20
C MET A 23 -4.00 -14.74 -44.20
N ALA A 24 -3.05 -15.56 -44.66
CA ALA A 24 -2.29 -16.45 -43.81
C ALA A 24 -1.40 -15.70 -42.80
N THR A 25 -0.67 -14.66 -43.28
CA THR A 25 0.18 -13.85 -42.39
C THR A 25 -0.65 -13.05 -41.39
N SER A 26 -1.79 -12.50 -41.81
CA SER A 26 -2.70 -11.77 -40.92
C SER A 26 -3.28 -12.66 -39.83
N LEU A 27 -3.69 -13.89 -40.18
CA LEU A 27 -4.21 -14.85 -39.21
C LEU A 27 -3.12 -15.31 -38.24
N ALA A 28 -1.92 -15.61 -38.74
CA ALA A 28 -0.79 -15.98 -37.89
C ALA A 28 -0.41 -14.86 -36.92
N SER A 29 -0.36 -13.62 -37.38
CA SER A 29 -0.09 -12.44 -36.55
C SER A 29 -1.17 -12.23 -35.49
N TYR A 30 -2.44 -12.42 -35.84
CA TYR A 30 -3.54 -12.32 -34.90
C TYR A 30 -3.44 -13.36 -33.77
N LEU A 31 -3.19 -14.62 -34.13
CA LEU A 31 -3.04 -15.71 -33.15
C LEU A 31 -1.83 -15.50 -32.22
N ALA A 32 -0.70 -15.10 -32.80
CA ALA A 32 0.51 -14.80 -32.03
C ALA A 32 0.29 -13.60 -31.06
N SER A 33 -0.36 -12.54 -31.54
CA SER A 33 -0.67 -11.38 -30.71
C SER A 33 -1.62 -11.71 -29.55
N ARG A 34 -2.66 -12.49 -29.83
CA ARG A 34 -3.58 -12.95 -28.80
C ARG A 34 -2.88 -13.76 -27.71
N GLN A 35 -2.02 -14.69 -28.11
CA GLN A 35 -1.26 -15.54 -27.21
C GLN A 35 -0.29 -14.72 -26.35
N ALA A 36 0.38 -13.74 -26.95
CA ALA A 36 1.29 -12.84 -26.25
C ALA A 36 0.56 -11.96 -25.20
N ILE A 37 -0.64 -11.51 -25.51
CA ILE A 37 -1.47 -10.71 -24.59
C ILE A 37 -1.97 -11.58 -23.43
N GLU A 38 -2.49 -12.77 -23.70
CA GLU A 38 -2.97 -13.70 -22.68
C GLU A 38 -1.86 -14.07 -21.69
N HIS A 39 -0.67 -14.43 -22.17
CA HIS A 39 0.49 -14.73 -21.31
C HIS A 39 1.02 -13.48 -20.58
N GLY A 40 1.10 -12.34 -21.24
CA GLY A 40 1.58 -11.11 -20.64
C GLY A 40 0.70 -10.63 -19.48
N ILE A 41 -0.60 -10.75 -19.61
CA ILE A 41 -1.55 -10.34 -18.55
C ILE A 41 -1.58 -11.36 -17.41
N ALA A 42 -1.71 -12.66 -17.74
CA ALA A 42 -1.87 -13.70 -16.74
C ALA A 42 -0.58 -13.96 -15.94
N ASP A 43 0.55 -13.98 -16.61
CA ASP A 43 1.80 -14.46 -16.01
C ASP A 43 2.68 -13.32 -15.44
N GLN A 44 2.50 -12.09 -15.90
CA GLN A 44 3.36 -10.98 -15.48
C GLN A 44 2.58 -9.82 -14.81
N THR A 45 1.49 -9.38 -15.41
CA THR A 45 0.80 -8.17 -14.92
C THR A 45 0.00 -8.43 -13.64
N LEU A 46 -0.71 -9.55 -13.55
CA LEU A 46 -1.50 -9.88 -12.35
C LEU A 46 -0.64 -10.16 -11.11
N PRO A 47 0.42 -10.97 -11.17
CA PRO A 47 1.29 -11.19 -10.02
C PRO A 47 1.97 -9.91 -9.54
N LEU A 48 2.54 -9.12 -10.47
CA LEU A 48 3.18 -7.83 -10.13
C LEU A 48 2.22 -6.84 -9.49
N THR A 49 0.96 -6.80 -9.93
CA THR A 49 -0.07 -5.95 -9.32
C THR A 49 -0.42 -6.44 -7.93
N GLY A 50 -0.56 -7.74 -7.72
CA GLY A 50 -0.79 -8.34 -6.42
C GLY A 50 0.34 -8.06 -5.43
N ASP A 51 1.58 -8.24 -5.84
CA ASP A 51 2.77 -7.97 -5.02
C ASP A 51 2.90 -6.48 -4.66
N ASN A 52 2.57 -5.58 -5.58
CA ASN A 52 2.57 -4.15 -5.32
C ASN A 52 1.51 -3.75 -4.30
N ILE A 53 0.28 -4.25 -4.43
CA ILE A 53 -0.81 -4.00 -3.47
C ILE A 53 -0.44 -4.55 -2.09
N TYR A 54 0.10 -5.77 -2.03
CA TYR A 54 0.54 -6.37 -0.78
C TYR A 54 1.65 -5.56 -0.10
N SER A 55 2.64 -5.12 -0.88
CA SER A 55 3.74 -4.29 -0.38
C SER A 55 3.26 -2.93 0.13
N GLU A 56 2.27 -2.34 -0.52
CA GLU A 56 1.67 -1.07 -0.12
C GLU A 56 0.86 -1.21 1.17
N ILE A 57 0.07 -2.28 1.30
CA ILE A 57 -0.63 -2.62 2.55
C ILE A 57 0.37 -2.85 3.69
N GLN A 58 1.44 -3.60 3.46
CA GLN A 58 2.48 -3.80 4.47
C GLN A 58 3.12 -2.49 4.92
N LYS A 59 3.43 -1.62 3.98
CA LYS A 59 4.08 -0.34 4.27
C LYS A 59 3.16 0.62 5.03
N ASP A 60 1.93 0.75 4.59
CA ASP A 60 1.05 1.82 5.06
C ASP A 60 0.20 1.41 6.27
N MET A 61 -0.08 0.13 6.44
CA MET A 61 -0.89 -0.36 7.56
C MET A 61 -0.07 -1.15 8.60
N LEU A 62 0.67 -2.16 8.19
CA LEU A 62 1.35 -3.04 9.17
C LEU A 62 2.55 -2.38 9.80
N ARG A 63 3.28 -1.56 9.07
CA ARG A 63 4.47 -0.87 9.58
C ARG A 63 4.15 0.11 10.72
N PRO A 64 3.17 1.01 10.61
CA PRO A 64 2.75 1.87 11.73
C PRO A 64 2.28 1.08 12.95
N VAL A 65 1.51 0.02 12.75
CA VAL A 65 1.06 -0.86 13.85
C VAL A 65 2.22 -1.49 14.58
N PHE A 66 3.18 -2.03 13.84
CA PHE A 66 4.38 -2.63 14.41
C PHE A 66 5.23 -1.61 15.19
N ILE A 67 5.41 -0.41 14.64
CA ILE A 67 6.14 0.67 15.32
C ILE A 67 5.40 1.09 16.60
N SER A 68 4.09 1.23 16.56
CA SER A 68 3.28 1.58 17.74
C SER A 68 3.39 0.51 18.83
N SER A 69 3.36 -0.77 18.46
CA SER A 69 3.55 -1.89 19.38
C SER A 69 4.96 -1.86 20.00
N LEU A 70 6.00 -1.61 19.21
CA LEU A 70 7.36 -1.45 19.75
C LEU A 70 7.44 -0.29 20.74
N MET A 71 6.83 0.84 20.45
CA MET A 71 6.79 2.01 21.34
C MET A 71 6.06 1.69 22.64
N ALA A 72 4.93 0.97 22.58
CA ALA A 72 4.13 0.58 23.75
C ALA A 72 4.91 -0.35 24.70
N HIS A 73 5.82 -1.16 24.17
CA HIS A 73 6.64 -2.08 24.95
C HIS A 73 8.06 -1.54 25.24
N ASP A 74 8.34 -0.29 24.87
CA ASP A 74 9.66 0.29 25.08
C ASP A 74 9.93 0.54 26.57
N THR A 75 11.04 0.01 27.05
CA THR A 75 11.42 0.11 28.47
C THR A 75 11.69 1.54 28.89
N PHE A 76 12.22 2.38 27.98
CA PHE A 76 12.44 3.80 28.27
C PHE A 76 11.10 4.51 28.52
N VAL A 77 10.09 4.28 27.68
CA VAL A 77 8.75 4.89 27.82
C VAL A 77 8.12 4.45 29.13
N ARG A 78 8.16 3.16 29.43
CA ARG A 78 7.63 2.60 30.66
C ARG A 78 8.31 3.20 31.89
N ASP A 79 9.63 3.20 31.92
CA ASP A 79 10.40 3.65 33.08
C ASP A 79 10.23 5.17 33.30
N TRP A 80 10.12 5.95 32.22
CA TRP A 80 9.84 7.37 32.28
C TRP A 80 8.44 7.68 32.89
N ILE A 81 7.40 6.90 32.50
CA ILE A 81 6.05 7.03 33.07
C ILE A 81 6.06 6.63 34.56
N LEU A 82 6.74 5.54 34.92
CA LEU A 82 6.83 5.06 36.31
C LEU A 82 7.58 6.06 37.19
N ALA A 83 8.60 6.73 36.68
CA ALA A 83 9.35 7.79 37.35
C ALA A 83 8.53 9.09 37.58
N GLY A 84 7.27 9.12 37.13
CA GLY A 84 6.37 10.27 37.35
C GLY A 84 6.34 11.27 36.22
N GLU A 85 6.73 10.89 35.02
CA GLU A 85 6.70 11.73 33.80
C GLU A 85 7.53 13.01 33.96
N ASN A 86 8.59 12.92 34.73
CA ASN A 86 9.53 14.02 34.94
C ASN A 86 10.31 14.26 33.64
N LYS A 87 10.61 15.52 33.35
CA LYS A 87 11.34 15.95 32.15
C LYS A 87 10.61 15.58 30.86
N PRO A 88 9.49 16.25 30.54
CA PRO A 88 8.72 16.01 29.30
C PRO A 88 9.56 16.11 28.02
N GLU A 89 10.64 16.87 28.04
CA GLU A 89 11.58 16.99 26.92
C GLU A 89 12.23 15.66 26.50
N GLN A 90 12.32 14.69 27.42
CA GLN A 90 12.90 13.38 27.11
C GLN A 90 11.95 12.56 26.25
N ILE A 91 10.65 12.51 26.60
CA ILE A 91 9.67 11.78 25.78
C ILE A 91 9.42 12.49 24.45
N VAL A 92 9.40 13.82 24.43
CA VAL A 92 9.27 14.60 23.19
C VAL A 92 10.43 14.28 22.23
N ARG A 93 11.67 14.26 22.74
CA ARG A 93 12.84 13.88 21.94
C ARG A 93 12.72 12.44 21.41
N TYR A 94 12.32 11.50 22.25
CA TYR A 94 12.08 10.12 21.84
C TYR A 94 11.06 10.02 20.70
N LEU A 95 9.91 10.70 20.85
CA LEU A 95 8.87 10.74 19.82
C LEU A 95 9.36 11.39 18.52
N ALA A 96 10.16 12.45 18.61
CA ALA A 96 10.76 13.09 17.44
C ALA A 96 11.75 12.16 16.72
N GLU A 97 12.55 11.40 17.44
CA GLU A 97 13.46 10.41 16.84
C GLU A 97 12.71 9.26 16.17
N VAL A 98 11.63 8.75 16.79
CA VAL A 98 10.76 7.74 16.19
C VAL A 98 10.13 8.27 14.90
N LYS A 99 9.51 9.48 14.93
CA LYS A 99 8.95 10.14 13.76
C LYS A 99 9.96 10.22 12.61
N LYS A 100 11.17 10.69 12.91
CA LYS A 100 12.25 10.87 11.93
C LYS A 100 12.75 9.52 11.39
N LYS A 101 13.04 8.57 12.27
CA LYS A 101 13.62 7.26 11.91
C LYS A 101 12.70 6.45 10.99
N TYR A 102 11.42 6.49 11.26
CA TYR A 102 10.44 5.67 10.53
C TYR A 102 9.68 6.44 9.45
N GLY A 103 9.95 7.74 9.27
CA GLY A 103 9.26 8.59 8.28
C GLY A 103 7.77 8.72 8.56
N ALA A 104 7.35 8.69 9.83
CA ALA A 104 5.96 8.80 10.21
C ALA A 104 5.47 10.25 10.08
N ILE A 105 4.18 10.43 9.75
CA ILE A 105 3.54 11.75 9.68
C ILE A 105 3.56 12.39 11.08
N THR A 106 3.26 11.59 12.11
CA THR A 106 3.30 11.99 13.51
C THR A 106 3.75 10.82 14.38
N SER A 107 4.20 11.14 15.59
CA SER A 107 4.47 10.18 16.64
C SER A 107 3.98 10.80 17.95
N PHE A 108 3.17 10.07 18.70
CA PHE A 108 2.59 10.58 19.92
C PHE A 108 2.41 9.47 20.98
N LEU A 109 2.23 9.91 22.21
CA LEU A 109 1.94 9.09 23.36
C LEU A 109 0.87 9.79 24.22
N VAL A 110 -0.13 9.05 24.67
CA VAL A 110 -1.04 9.50 25.72
C VAL A 110 -0.79 8.69 26.97
N SER A 111 -0.41 9.37 28.05
CA SER A 111 -0.19 8.70 29.34
C SER A 111 -1.53 8.41 30.02
N ASP A 112 -1.80 7.17 30.35
CA ASP A 112 -2.98 6.78 31.11
C ASP A 112 -2.93 7.30 32.57
N LYS A 113 -1.73 7.52 33.11
CA LYS A 113 -1.50 8.01 34.46
C LYS A 113 -1.86 9.48 34.61
N SER A 114 -1.44 10.34 33.67
CA SER A 114 -1.63 11.79 33.75
C SER A 114 -2.65 12.34 32.76
N SER A 115 -3.17 11.50 31.86
CA SER A 115 -4.03 11.89 30.73
C SER A 115 -3.39 12.93 29.81
N LYS A 116 -2.07 13.10 29.85
CA LYS A 116 -1.36 14.06 28.99
C LYS A 116 -1.03 13.46 27.64
N TYR A 117 -1.24 14.28 26.61
CA TYR A 117 -0.92 13.98 25.24
C TYR A 117 0.42 14.59 24.87
N TYR A 118 1.44 13.76 24.69
CA TYR A 118 2.76 14.12 24.21
C TYR A 118 2.90 13.81 22.73
N TYR A 119 3.56 14.66 21.97
CA TYR A 119 3.87 14.42 20.56
C TYR A 119 5.28 14.92 20.22
N ALA A 120 5.74 14.66 19.01
CA ALA A 120 7.11 14.93 18.61
C ALA A 120 7.58 16.39 18.73
N GLU A 121 6.65 17.34 18.92
CA GLU A 121 6.93 18.77 19.01
C GLU A 121 6.59 19.38 20.39
N GLY A 122 6.10 18.56 21.34
CA GLY A 122 5.81 19.02 22.69
C GLY A 122 4.69 18.28 23.41
N THR A 123 4.09 18.93 24.38
CA THR A 123 2.88 18.47 25.08
C THR A 123 1.70 19.26 24.54
N LEU A 124 0.74 18.56 23.94
CA LEU A 124 -0.39 19.23 23.28
C LEU A 124 -1.49 19.66 24.26
N LYS A 125 -1.99 18.69 25.05
CA LYS A 125 -3.15 18.87 25.94
C LYS A 125 -3.27 17.70 26.92
N SER A 126 -4.24 17.78 27.82
CA SER A 126 -4.76 16.61 28.50
C SER A 126 -6.01 16.10 27.77
N VAL A 127 -6.12 14.77 27.63
CA VAL A 127 -7.32 14.14 27.05
C VAL A 127 -8.47 14.15 28.05
N SER A 128 -9.69 14.38 27.57
CA SER A 128 -10.90 14.42 28.39
C SER A 128 -12.01 13.58 27.77
N PRO A 129 -12.79 12.82 28.55
CA PRO A 129 -13.92 12.03 28.04
C PRO A 129 -15.04 12.92 27.47
N GLU A 130 -15.11 14.19 27.87
CA GLU A 130 -16.10 15.13 27.40
C GLU A 130 -15.75 15.76 26.05
N ALA A 131 -14.49 15.66 25.63
CA ALA A 131 -14.03 16.22 24.37
C ALA A 131 -14.27 15.23 23.22
N THR A 132 -15.11 15.61 22.26
CA THR A 132 -15.43 14.78 21.08
C THR A 132 -14.19 14.31 20.33
N ARG A 133 -13.13 15.12 20.30
CA ARG A 133 -11.85 14.78 19.65
C ARG A 133 -11.02 13.73 20.40
N ASP A 134 -11.39 13.36 21.63
CA ASP A 134 -10.65 12.44 22.47
C ASP A 134 -11.38 11.09 22.65
N ILE A 135 -12.55 10.92 22.03
CA ILE A 135 -13.36 9.69 22.10
C ILE A 135 -12.55 8.46 21.67
N TRP A 136 -11.70 8.58 20.66
CA TRP A 136 -10.84 7.52 20.18
C TRP A 136 -9.96 6.93 21.30
N TYR A 137 -9.39 7.77 22.18
CA TYR A 137 -8.55 7.31 23.28
C TYR A 137 -9.35 6.45 24.26
N TYR A 138 -10.53 6.90 24.65
CA TYR A 138 -11.38 6.16 25.59
C TYR A 138 -11.96 4.89 24.97
N ARG A 139 -12.18 4.88 23.67
CA ARG A 139 -12.59 3.68 22.95
C ARG A 139 -11.49 2.62 22.96
N VAL A 140 -10.25 2.99 22.63
CA VAL A 140 -9.09 2.09 22.71
C VAL A 140 -8.87 1.58 24.12
N ARG A 141 -8.97 2.46 25.12
CA ARG A 141 -8.85 2.10 26.52
C ARG A 141 -9.91 1.09 27.02
N ALA A 142 -11.10 1.13 26.42
CA ALA A 142 -12.22 0.23 26.75
C ALA A 142 -12.13 -1.13 26.03
N MET A 143 -11.17 -1.33 25.14
CA MET A 143 -10.96 -2.62 24.48
C MET A 143 -10.37 -3.64 25.47
N ASP A 144 -10.97 -4.82 25.52
CA ASP A 144 -10.52 -5.93 26.39
C ASP A 144 -9.23 -6.61 25.88
N ASN A 145 -8.78 -6.25 24.69
CA ASN A 145 -7.60 -6.83 24.05
C ASN A 145 -6.41 -5.86 24.10
N SER A 146 -5.22 -6.44 24.24
CA SER A 146 -3.94 -5.73 24.03
C SER A 146 -3.71 -5.31 22.58
N ASP A 147 -4.74 -5.40 21.75
CA ASP A 147 -4.70 -5.15 20.33
C ASP A 147 -4.80 -3.65 20.02
N TYR A 148 -4.63 -3.31 18.78
CA TYR A 148 -4.60 -1.96 18.27
C TYR A 148 -5.90 -1.64 17.51
N GLU A 149 -6.30 -0.38 17.51
CA GLU A 149 -7.33 0.15 16.64
C GLU A 149 -6.70 0.97 15.51
N THR A 150 -7.09 0.68 14.28
CA THR A 150 -6.74 1.50 13.11
C THR A 150 -7.96 2.34 12.72
N ASN A 151 -7.80 3.66 12.72
CA ASN A 151 -8.79 4.58 12.16
C ASN A 151 -8.38 4.90 10.73
N ALA A 152 -9.25 4.58 9.78
CA ALA A 152 -9.12 4.97 8.38
C ALA A 152 -9.72 6.37 8.16
#